data_d258ce7ef750894a5ff29e856ea4730c
#
_entry.id   d258ce7ef750894a5ff29e856ea4730c
#
_cell.length_a   1.000
_cell.length_b   1.000
_cell.length_c   1.000
_cell.angle_alpha   90.00
_cell.angle_beta   90.00
_cell.angle_gamma   90.00
#
_symmetry.space_group_name_H-M   'P 1'
#
loop_
_entity.id
_entity.type
_entity.pdbx_description
1 polymer ?
#
loop_
_entity_poly.entity_id
_entity_poly.type
_entity_poly.pdbx_seq_one_letter_code
_entity_poly.pdbx_strand_id
1 'polypeptide(L)'
;GKIEAPIVVGVHSIGESRIGDLMPEKVAPLIKDSTIFAYMDAMCQGKYRGDQYVDFLANTIKPYVDSVFSTKPEVENTAVMGSSMGGLMSFYALCEAPQVFSKAGCFSTHIGNDPNNGALAYALMDYLEQALPQDSTHYIYLDCGDQNIDAPYAPFFPALVQKIENLGYKDRMLSGFYPGAGHTETDWAARVHVALEYFFSRR
;
A
#
# COMPACT_ATOMS: atom_id res chain seq x y z
N GLY A 1 19.13 -4.03 -19.39
CA GLY A 1 18.64 -3.94 -18.03
C GLY A 1 17.66 -5.06 -17.70
N LYS A 2 17.47 -5.34 -16.43
CA LYS A 2 16.57 -6.41 -15.95
C LYS A 2 15.09 -6.04 -16.13
N ILE A 3 14.77 -4.75 -16.10
CA ILE A 3 13.40 -4.23 -16.19
C ILE A 3 13.25 -3.26 -17.35
N GLU A 4 12.00 -3.04 -17.80
CA GLU A 4 11.65 -1.82 -18.54
C GLU A 4 11.79 -0.63 -17.59
N ALA A 5 12.40 0.47 -18.04
CA ALA A 5 12.61 1.64 -17.21
C ALA A 5 11.27 2.36 -16.97
N PRO A 6 10.72 2.40 -15.75
CA PRO A 6 9.51 3.13 -15.46
C PRO A 6 9.77 4.64 -15.37
N ILE A 7 8.77 5.45 -15.66
CA ILE A 7 8.71 6.84 -15.22
C ILE A 7 8.26 6.83 -13.76
N VAL A 8 9.09 7.40 -12.88
CA VAL A 8 8.78 7.47 -11.45
C VAL A 8 8.27 8.87 -11.12
N VAL A 9 7.08 8.93 -10.56
CA VAL A 9 6.42 10.17 -10.14
C VAL A 9 6.33 10.21 -8.61
N GLY A 10 7.10 11.09 -7.98
CA GLY A 10 7.02 11.34 -6.56
C GLY A 10 5.87 12.29 -6.25
N VAL A 11 4.83 11.81 -5.57
CA VAL A 11 3.72 12.64 -5.13
C VAL A 11 3.95 13.06 -3.69
N HIS A 12 4.12 14.38 -3.50
CA HIS A 12 4.36 14.95 -2.18
C HIS A 12 3.09 14.94 -1.33
N SER A 13 3.18 14.48 -0.09
CA SER A 13 2.09 14.63 0.88
C SER A 13 2.34 15.86 1.76
N ILE A 14 1.28 16.61 2.05
CA ILE A 14 1.38 17.88 2.78
C ILE A 14 1.48 17.60 4.29
N GLY A 15 2.66 17.81 4.86
CA GLY A 15 3.04 17.89 6.28
C GLY A 15 2.00 17.41 7.31
N GLU A 16 1.30 18.34 7.92
CA GLU A 16 0.38 18.08 9.04
C GLU A 16 -0.85 17.24 8.66
N SER A 17 -1.27 17.25 7.40
CA SER A 17 -2.44 16.48 6.93
C SER A 17 -2.10 15.06 6.48
N ARG A 18 -0.81 14.70 6.39
CA ARG A 18 -0.33 13.46 5.79
C ARG A 18 -1.03 12.20 6.29
N ILE A 19 -1.24 12.08 7.59
CA ILE A 19 -1.86 10.87 8.15
C ILE A 19 -3.31 10.75 7.67
N GLY A 20 -4.07 11.84 7.74
CA GLY A 20 -5.46 11.88 7.27
C GLY A 20 -5.58 11.70 5.75
N ASP A 21 -4.65 12.26 4.96
CA ASP A 21 -4.63 12.11 3.49
C ASP A 21 -4.34 10.65 3.08
N LEU A 22 -3.51 9.95 3.85
CA LEU A 22 -3.10 8.57 3.55
C LEU A 22 -3.87 7.52 4.36
N MET A 23 -4.86 7.91 5.17
CA MET A 23 -5.71 6.96 5.89
C MET A 23 -6.93 6.59 5.04
N PRO A 24 -7.09 5.30 4.68
CA PRO A 24 -8.24 4.81 3.93
C PRO A 24 -9.56 5.06 4.66
N GLU A 25 -10.46 5.81 4.04
CA GLU A 25 -11.75 6.16 4.65
C GLU A 25 -12.61 4.94 4.96
N LYS A 26 -12.56 3.91 4.11
CA LYS A 26 -13.35 2.68 4.26
C LYS A 26 -12.73 1.66 5.21
N VAL A 27 -11.46 1.79 5.57
CA VAL A 27 -10.80 0.93 6.57
C VAL A 27 -11.05 1.45 7.99
N ALA A 28 -11.05 2.76 8.19
CA ALA A 28 -11.19 3.36 9.52
C ALA A 28 -12.42 2.85 10.29
N PRO A 29 -13.65 2.80 9.74
CA PRO A 29 -14.83 2.30 10.45
C PRO A 29 -14.82 0.80 10.75
N LEU A 30 -13.91 0.04 10.16
CA LEU A 30 -13.73 -1.39 10.43
C LEU A 30 -12.84 -1.67 11.64
N ILE A 31 -12.19 -0.65 12.22
CA ILE A 31 -11.39 -0.76 13.44
C ILE A 31 -12.34 -0.97 14.62
N LYS A 32 -12.41 -2.23 15.13
CA LYS A 32 -13.36 -2.63 16.18
C LYS A 32 -12.91 -2.23 17.59
N ASP A 33 -11.62 -2.01 17.80
CA ASP A 33 -11.08 -1.56 19.07
C ASP A 33 -11.20 -0.04 19.18
N SER A 34 -11.99 0.42 20.16
CA SER A 34 -12.29 1.84 20.35
C SER A 34 -11.07 2.67 20.75
N THR A 35 -10.07 2.07 21.40
CA THR A 35 -8.83 2.76 21.79
C THR A 35 -7.95 2.99 20.57
N ILE A 36 -7.80 1.97 19.72
CA ILE A 36 -7.06 2.09 18.47
C ILE A 36 -7.79 3.03 17.50
N PHE A 37 -9.12 2.95 17.42
CA PHE A 37 -9.90 3.89 16.61
C PHE A 37 -9.69 5.34 17.08
N ALA A 38 -9.82 5.61 18.38
CA ALA A 38 -9.61 6.95 18.92
C ALA A 38 -8.18 7.48 18.70
N TYR A 39 -7.18 6.59 18.82
CA TYR A 39 -5.80 6.93 18.49
C TYR A 39 -5.64 7.32 17.00
N MET A 40 -6.17 6.51 16.09
CA MET A 40 -6.10 6.79 14.65
C MET A 40 -6.89 8.05 14.29
N ASP A 41 -8.06 8.25 14.90
CA ASP A 41 -8.88 9.45 14.70
C ASP A 41 -8.14 10.74 15.13
N ALA A 42 -7.45 10.68 16.27
CA ALA A 42 -6.60 11.79 16.74
C ALA A 42 -5.43 12.06 15.78
N MET A 43 -4.77 11.01 15.29
CA MET A 43 -3.68 11.15 14.29
C MET A 43 -4.17 11.73 12.97
N CYS A 44 -5.40 11.42 12.57
CA CYS A 44 -6.05 11.97 11.37
C CYS A 44 -6.70 13.34 11.62
N GLN A 45 -6.72 13.82 12.87
CA GLN A 45 -7.42 15.05 13.28
C GLN A 45 -8.93 15.02 12.90
N GLY A 46 -9.55 13.84 13.00
CA GLY A 46 -10.94 13.61 12.59
C GLY A 46 -11.20 13.77 11.09
N LYS A 47 -10.16 13.76 10.27
CA LYS A 47 -10.26 13.99 8.83
C LYS A 47 -9.61 12.83 8.05
N TYR A 48 -10.45 12.01 7.46
CA TYR A 48 -10.05 10.93 6.58
C TYR A 48 -10.24 11.41 5.13
N ARG A 49 -9.19 11.41 4.33
CA ARG A 49 -9.19 11.91 2.96
C ARG A 49 -8.58 10.93 1.96
N GLY A 50 -8.57 9.65 2.31
CA GLY A 50 -8.02 8.60 1.47
C GLY A 50 -8.72 8.53 0.11
N ASP A 51 -10.06 8.66 0.08
CA ASP A 51 -10.84 8.67 -1.17
C ASP A 51 -10.45 9.85 -2.06
N GLN A 52 -10.31 11.05 -1.47
CA GLN A 52 -9.90 12.25 -2.20
C GLN A 52 -8.45 12.13 -2.71
N TYR A 53 -7.58 11.49 -1.93
CA TYR A 53 -6.20 11.27 -2.35
C TYR A 53 -6.10 10.27 -3.51
N VAL A 54 -6.87 9.18 -3.48
CA VAL A 54 -6.96 8.23 -4.60
C VAL A 54 -7.54 8.92 -5.84
N ASP A 55 -8.61 9.71 -5.69
CA ASP A 55 -9.18 10.49 -6.78
C ASP A 55 -8.14 11.44 -7.41
N PHE A 56 -7.40 12.15 -6.59
CA PHE A 56 -6.31 13.03 -7.04
C PHE A 56 -5.22 12.26 -7.81
N LEU A 57 -4.80 11.10 -7.32
CA LEU A 57 -3.82 10.26 -8.03
C LEU A 57 -4.35 9.77 -9.38
N ALA A 58 -5.59 9.26 -9.39
CA ALA A 58 -6.19 8.60 -10.54
C ALA A 58 -6.67 9.60 -11.62
N ASN A 59 -7.28 10.72 -11.20
CA ASN A 59 -7.99 11.63 -12.09
C ASN A 59 -7.28 12.98 -12.31
N THR A 60 -6.19 13.24 -11.57
CA THR A 60 -5.39 14.46 -11.77
C THR A 60 -3.94 14.12 -12.13
N ILE A 61 -3.24 13.39 -11.27
CA ILE A 61 -1.81 13.12 -11.48
C ILE A 61 -1.59 12.21 -12.68
N LYS A 62 -2.28 11.07 -12.74
CA LYS A 62 -2.09 10.08 -13.83
C LYS A 62 -2.38 10.70 -15.21
N PRO A 63 -3.53 11.35 -15.46
CA PRO A 63 -3.78 11.98 -16.76
C PRO A 63 -2.80 13.10 -17.10
N TYR A 64 -2.36 13.89 -16.13
CA TYR A 64 -1.36 14.91 -16.35
C TYR A 64 -0.03 14.31 -16.82
N VAL A 65 0.46 13.29 -16.13
CA VAL A 65 1.71 12.59 -16.49
C VAL A 65 1.60 12.00 -17.90
N ASP A 66 0.51 11.35 -18.22
CA ASP A 66 0.27 10.77 -19.55
C ASP A 66 0.21 11.83 -20.66
N SER A 67 -0.25 13.04 -20.34
CA SER A 67 -0.32 14.13 -21.32
C SER A 67 1.04 14.78 -21.60
N VAL A 68 1.98 14.69 -20.64
CA VAL A 68 3.26 15.42 -20.70
C VAL A 68 4.43 14.50 -21.09
N PHE A 69 4.35 13.22 -20.72
CA PHE A 69 5.43 12.26 -20.94
C PHE A 69 5.02 11.13 -21.89
N SER A 70 5.98 10.52 -22.56
CA SER A 70 5.78 9.32 -23.38
C SER A 70 5.55 8.10 -22.48
N THR A 71 4.36 7.94 -21.97
CA THR A 71 3.94 6.83 -21.11
C THR A 71 3.36 5.67 -21.93
N LYS A 72 3.17 4.54 -21.27
CA LYS A 72 2.24 3.48 -21.65
C LYS A 72 1.01 3.64 -20.72
N PRO A 73 -0.08 4.30 -21.17
CA PRO A 73 -1.15 4.75 -20.27
C PRO A 73 -2.07 3.64 -19.76
N GLU A 74 -1.97 2.44 -20.34
CA GLU A 74 -2.82 1.31 -20.02
C GLU A 74 -2.61 0.86 -18.57
N VAL A 75 -3.69 0.34 -17.94
CA VAL A 75 -3.71 -0.04 -16.53
C VAL A 75 -2.60 -1.04 -16.16
N GLU A 76 -2.31 -2.00 -17.03
CA GLU A 76 -1.26 -3.00 -16.82
C GLU A 76 0.16 -2.41 -16.73
N ASN A 77 0.34 -1.17 -17.14
CA ASN A 77 1.63 -0.47 -17.07
C ASN A 77 1.71 0.51 -15.88
N THR A 78 0.67 0.59 -15.06
CA THR A 78 0.58 1.58 -13.98
C THR A 78 0.67 0.91 -12.61
N ALA A 79 1.62 1.37 -11.80
CA ALA A 79 1.79 0.94 -10.42
C ALA A 79 1.65 2.11 -9.44
N VAL A 80 1.12 1.84 -8.26
CA VAL A 80 1.20 2.72 -7.10
C VAL A 80 2.06 2.04 -6.04
N MET A 81 3.00 2.77 -5.44
CA MET A 81 3.95 2.21 -4.48
C MET A 81 4.19 3.20 -3.34
N GLY A 82 4.35 2.67 -2.14
CA GLY A 82 4.68 3.49 -0.99
C GLY A 82 5.08 2.69 0.23
N SER A 83 5.62 3.38 1.23
CA SER A 83 6.02 2.78 2.50
C SER A 83 5.16 3.29 3.65
N SER A 84 5.01 2.47 4.71
CA SER A 84 4.25 2.86 5.90
C SER A 84 2.78 3.19 5.56
N MET A 85 2.32 4.41 5.89
CA MET A 85 1.02 4.92 5.44
C MET A 85 0.89 4.93 3.90
N GLY A 86 2.00 5.13 3.18
CA GLY A 86 2.02 5.03 1.72
C GLY A 86 1.79 3.60 1.22
N GLY A 87 2.26 2.59 1.95
CA GLY A 87 1.95 1.18 1.67
C GLY A 87 0.47 0.85 1.89
N LEU A 88 -0.11 1.36 2.99
CA LEU A 88 -1.55 1.25 3.26
C LEU A 88 -2.38 1.92 2.15
N MET A 89 -1.99 3.13 1.74
CA MET A 89 -2.63 3.85 0.64
C MET A 89 -2.44 3.17 -0.72
N SER A 90 -1.32 2.46 -0.94
CA SER A 90 -1.12 1.69 -2.18
C SER A 90 -2.10 0.51 -2.29
N PHE A 91 -2.38 -0.20 -1.21
CA PHE A 91 -3.48 -1.16 -1.16
C PHE A 91 -4.82 -0.51 -1.49
N TYR A 92 -5.09 0.62 -0.83
CA TYR A 92 -6.35 1.33 -1.00
C TYR A 92 -6.55 1.81 -2.44
N ALA A 93 -5.53 2.40 -3.05
CA ALA A 93 -5.58 2.86 -4.43
C ALA A 93 -5.79 1.70 -5.43
N LEU A 94 -5.19 0.53 -5.19
CA LEU A 94 -5.43 -0.67 -5.99
C LEU A 94 -6.90 -1.11 -5.92
N CYS A 95 -7.52 -1.01 -4.74
CA CYS A 95 -8.91 -1.42 -4.53
C CYS A 95 -9.91 -0.40 -5.06
N GLU A 96 -9.66 0.90 -4.85
CA GLU A 96 -10.63 1.96 -5.18
C GLU A 96 -10.50 2.48 -6.62
N ALA A 97 -9.34 2.30 -7.25
CA ALA A 97 -9.11 2.69 -8.64
C ALA A 97 -8.44 1.54 -9.45
N PRO A 98 -9.04 0.33 -9.47
CA PRO A 98 -8.45 -0.83 -10.14
C PRO A 98 -8.36 -0.66 -11.67
N GLN A 99 -9.15 0.23 -12.24
CA GLN A 99 -9.10 0.61 -13.66
C GLN A 99 -7.90 1.52 -14.00
N VAL A 100 -7.18 2.01 -12.98
CA VAL A 100 -5.99 2.88 -13.14
C VAL A 100 -4.73 2.19 -12.67
N PHE A 101 -4.79 1.49 -11.54
CA PHE A 101 -3.64 0.84 -10.90
C PHE A 101 -3.79 -0.67 -10.91
N SER A 102 -2.94 -1.36 -11.65
CA SER A 102 -2.91 -2.84 -11.63
C SER A 102 -1.86 -3.42 -10.68
N LYS A 103 -1.00 -2.58 -10.10
CA LYS A 103 0.12 -3.03 -9.25
C LYS A 103 0.21 -2.17 -8.01
N ALA A 104 0.24 -2.81 -6.83
CA ALA A 104 0.46 -2.14 -5.55
C ALA A 104 1.76 -2.61 -4.89
N GLY A 105 2.69 -1.69 -4.64
CA GLY A 105 3.92 -1.94 -3.89
C GLY A 105 3.79 -1.41 -2.46
N CYS A 106 3.67 -2.31 -1.49
CA CYS A 106 3.28 -2.03 -0.12
C CYS A 106 4.45 -2.34 0.83
N PHE A 107 5.34 -1.35 1.04
CA PHE A 107 6.55 -1.52 1.87
C PHE A 107 6.23 -1.21 3.32
N SER A 108 6.58 -2.10 4.25
CA SER A 108 6.35 -1.93 5.70
C SER A 108 4.99 -1.27 5.97
N THR A 109 3.94 -1.84 5.38
CA THR A 109 2.58 -1.26 5.42
C THR A 109 2.15 -1.00 6.85
N HIS A 110 1.64 0.20 7.12
CA HIS A 110 1.16 0.56 8.44
C HIS A 110 -0.08 -0.25 8.82
N ILE A 111 0.09 -1.20 9.73
CA ILE A 111 -0.96 -2.11 10.21
C ILE A 111 -1.14 -2.08 11.73
N GLY A 112 -0.62 -1.04 12.38
CA GLY A 112 -0.78 -0.79 13.82
C GLY A 112 0.54 -0.52 14.52
N ASN A 113 0.48 -0.04 15.77
CA ASN A 113 1.64 0.32 16.58
C ASN A 113 1.79 -0.54 17.85
N ASP A 114 0.91 -1.50 18.07
CA ASP A 114 0.93 -2.39 19.23
C ASP A 114 1.08 -3.85 18.79
N PRO A 115 2.17 -4.54 19.16
CA PRO A 115 2.38 -5.94 18.78
C PRO A 115 1.35 -6.91 19.39
N ASN A 116 0.59 -6.48 20.37
CA ASN A 116 -0.46 -7.27 21.01
C ASN A 116 -1.88 -6.90 20.53
N ASN A 117 -2.00 -5.87 19.69
CA ASN A 117 -3.29 -5.39 19.19
C ASN A 117 -3.28 -5.18 17.69
N GLY A 118 -3.77 -6.16 16.94
CA GLY A 118 -3.88 -6.15 15.49
C GLY A 118 -5.14 -5.48 14.94
N ALA A 119 -5.82 -4.61 15.67
CA ALA A 119 -7.11 -4.06 15.25
C ALA A 119 -7.07 -3.38 13.88
N LEU A 120 -6.01 -2.63 13.56
CA LEU A 120 -5.84 -2.03 12.24
C LEU A 120 -5.50 -3.08 11.16
N ALA A 121 -4.67 -4.07 11.49
CA ALA A 121 -4.36 -5.17 10.58
C ALA A 121 -5.62 -5.96 10.20
N TYR A 122 -6.46 -6.28 11.19
CA TYR A 122 -7.72 -6.98 10.95
C TYR A 122 -8.73 -6.11 10.19
N ALA A 123 -8.81 -4.82 10.48
CA ALA A 123 -9.64 -3.89 9.71
C ALA A 123 -9.22 -3.82 8.24
N LEU A 124 -7.91 -3.80 7.95
CA LEU A 124 -7.40 -3.88 6.59
C LEU A 124 -7.79 -5.21 5.94
N MET A 125 -7.63 -6.34 6.64
CA MET A 125 -8.00 -7.67 6.11
C MET A 125 -9.50 -7.76 5.82
N ASP A 126 -10.36 -7.23 6.69
CA ASP A 126 -11.82 -7.18 6.51
C ASP A 126 -12.19 -6.30 5.29
N TYR A 127 -11.48 -5.20 5.09
CA TYR A 127 -11.65 -4.35 3.91
C TYR A 127 -11.20 -5.06 2.61
N LEU A 128 -10.01 -5.66 2.61
CA LEU A 128 -9.49 -6.37 1.43
C LEU A 128 -10.39 -7.53 0.98
N GLU A 129 -11.07 -8.21 1.91
CA GLU A 129 -12.03 -9.25 1.58
C GLU A 129 -13.18 -8.75 0.71
N GLN A 130 -13.56 -7.48 0.87
CA GLN A 130 -14.68 -6.87 0.17
C GLN A 130 -14.27 -6.13 -1.10
N ALA A 131 -13.07 -5.58 -1.12
CA ALA A 131 -12.65 -4.57 -2.10
C ALA A 131 -11.53 -5.02 -3.03
N LEU A 132 -10.78 -6.09 -2.70
CA LEU A 132 -9.65 -6.50 -3.52
C LEU A 132 -10.12 -7.00 -4.90
N PRO A 133 -9.57 -6.48 -6.02
CA PRO A 133 -9.98 -6.87 -7.37
C PRO A 133 -9.85 -8.38 -7.61
N GLN A 134 -10.89 -9.02 -8.14
CA GLN A 134 -10.92 -10.48 -8.30
C GLN A 134 -10.44 -10.96 -9.68
N ASP A 135 -10.19 -10.04 -10.60
CA ASP A 135 -9.63 -10.41 -11.91
C ASP A 135 -8.14 -10.80 -11.82
N SER A 136 -7.60 -11.36 -12.90
CA SER A 136 -6.22 -11.88 -12.93
C SER A 136 -5.16 -10.84 -13.31
N THR A 137 -5.51 -9.56 -13.41
CA THR A 137 -4.64 -8.52 -13.94
C THR A 137 -3.92 -7.69 -12.88
N HIS A 138 -4.31 -7.85 -11.61
CA HIS A 138 -3.77 -7.09 -10.48
C HIS A 138 -2.69 -7.87 -9.71
N TYR A 139 -1.62 -7.17 -9.29
CA TYR A 139 -0.46 -7.73 -8.62
C TYR A 139 -0.10 -6.93 -7.38
N ILE A 140 0.40 -7.62 -6.36
CA ILE A 140 0.78 -7.00 -5.08
C ILE A 140 2.23 -7.38 -4.75
N TYR A 141 3.03 -6.40 -4.38
CA TYR A 141 4.24 -6.61 -3.59
C TYR A 141 3.97 -6.16 -2.16
N LEU A 142 4.33 -6.98 -1.19
CA LEU A 142 4.12 -6.72 0.22
C LEU A 142 5.35 -7.11 1.02
N ASP A 143 5.86 -6.22 1.87
CA ASP A 143 6.98 -6.56 2.74
C ASP A 143 6.85 -6.02 4.17
N CYS A 144 7.69 -6.57 5.04
CA CYS A 144 7.82 -6.14 6.42
C CYS A 144 9.23 -6.47 6.95
N GLY A 145 9.78 -5.58 7.78
CA GLY A 145 10.92 -5.88 8.64
C GLY A 145 10.48 -6.32 10.03
N ASP A 146 11.42 -6.30 10.99
CA ASP A 146 11.16 -6.67 12.40
C ASP A 146 11.82 -5.72 13.41
N GLN A 147 12.40 -4.61 12.93
CA GLN A 147 13.06 -3.64 13.81
C GLN A 147 12.26 -2.34 13.91
N ASN A 148 12.44 -1.62 15.02
CA ASN A 148 11.81 -0.32 15.33
C ASN A 148 10.29 -0.30 15.06
N ILE A 149 9.76 0.56 14.19
CA ILE A 149 8.32 0.66 13.89
C ILE A 149 7.78 -0.59 13.15
N ASP A 150 8.62 -1.39 12.49
CA ASP A 150 8.20 -2.67 11.88
C ASP A 150 8.00 -3.78 12.92
N ALA A 151 8.65 -3.69 14.09
CA ALA A 151 8.55 -4.71 15.11
C ALA A 151 7.09 -5.02 15.53
N PRO A 152 6.20 -4.06 15.79
CA PRO A 152 4.79 -4.33 16.05
C PRO A 152 4.00 -4.85 14.83
N TYR A 153 4.48 -4.71 13.60
CA TYR A 153 3.82 -5.26 12.41
C TYR A 153 4.12 -6.74 12.20
N ALA A 154 5.34 -7.16 12.55
CA ALA A 154 5.84 -8.51 12.30
C ALA A 154 4.90 -9.64 12.78
N PRO A 155 4.23 -9.57 13.95
CA PRO A 155 3.29 -10.59 14.39
C PRO A 155 2.06 -10.77 13.49
N PHE A 156 1.63 -9.70 12.81
CA PHE A 156 0.41 -9.70 11.98
C PHE A 156 0.70 -9.90 10.50
N PHE A 157 1.94 -9.72 10.08
CA PHE A 157 2.36 -9.84 8.68
C PHE A 157 2.03 -11.21 8.06
N PRO A 158 2.30 -12.37 8.71
CA PRO A 158 1.95 -13.66 8.14
C PRO A 158 0.44 -13.85 7.93
N ALA A 159 -0.39 -13.32 8.85
CA ALA A 159 -1.84 -13.40 8.73
C ALA A 159 -2.37 -12.55 7.56
N LEU A 160 -1.79 -11.36 7.34
CA LEU A 160 -2.11 -10.51 6.19
C LEU A 160 -1.72 -11.18 4.87
N VAL A 161 -0.53 -11.76 4.78
CA VAL A 161 -0.08 -12.54 3.61
C VAL A 161 -1.05 -13.67 3.31
N GLN A 162 -1.36 -14.50 4.32
CA GLN A 162 -2.28 -15.62 4.17
C GLN A 162 -3.69 -15.18 3.75
N LYS A 163 -4.19 -14.06 4.29
CA LYS A 163 -5.48 -13.49 3.90
C LYS A 163 -5.50 -13.14 2.42
N ILE A 164 -4.48 -12.44 1.92
CA ILE A 164 -4.38 -12.04 0.51
C ILE A 164 -4.24 -13.28 -0.41
N GLU A 165 -3.46 -14.29 0.00
CA GLU A 165 -3.38 -15.56 -0.74
C GLU A 165 -4.75 -16.26 -0.85
N ASN A 166 -5.50 -16.31 0.25
CA ASN A 166 -6.84 -16.91 0.29
C ASN A 166 -7.87 -16.14 -0.55
N LEU A 167 -7.62 -14.86 -0.80
CA LEU A 167 -8.39 -14.04 -1.74
C LEU A 167 -7.99 -14.23 -3.21
N GLY A 168 -7.19 -15.26 -3.53
CA GLY A 168 -6.83 -15.63 -4.89
C GLY A 168 -5.56 -14.97 -5.43
N TYR A 169 -4.75 -14.34 -4.58
CA TYR A 169 -3.51 -13.66 -5.00
C TYR A 169 -2.24 -14.48 -4.84
N LYS A 170 -2.33 -15.78 -4.54
CA LYS A 170 -1.16 -16.64 -4.30
C LYS A 170 -0.11 -16.55 -5.41
N ASP A 171 -0.53 -16.53 -6.68
CA ASP A 171 0.37 -16.45 -7.84
C ASP A 171 0.56 -15.00 -8.35
N ARG A 172 -0.08 -14.03 -7.71
CA ARG A 172 -0.09 -12.61 -8.08
C ARG A 172 0.37 -11.69 -6.95
N MET A 173 0.94 -12.27 -5.91
CA MET A 173 1.58 -11.54 -4.82
C MET A 173 3.00 -12.04 -4.64
N LEU A 174 3.94 -11.11 -4.46
CA LEU A 174 5.27 -11.38 -3.94
C LEU A 174 5.36 -10.77 -2.55
N SER A 175 5.51 -11.61 -1.53
CA SER A 175 5.72 -11.16 -0.16
C SER A 175 7.15 -11.39 0.32
N GLY A 176 7.69 -10.48 1.13
CA GLY A 176 9.03 -10.57 1.70
C GLY A 176 9.05 -10.22 3.19
N PHE A 177 9.65 -11.08 4.01
CA PHE A 177 9.98 -10.73 5.38
C PHE A 177 11.49 -10.54 5.49
N TYR A 178 11.93 -9.41 6.07
CA TYR A 178 13.33 -8.98 6.11
C TYR A 178 13.84 -8.86 7.55
N PRO A 179 14.33 -9.97 8.16
CA PRO A 179 14.87 -9.93 9.51
C PRO A 179 16.03 -8.95 9.63
N GLY A 180 16.01 -8.14 10.68
CA GLY A 180 17.01 -7.11 10.93
C GLY A 180 16.75 -5.77 10.21
N ALA A 181 15.80 -5.72 9.27
CA ALA A 181 15.40 -4.48 8.61
C ALA A 181 14.35 -3.72 9.45
N GLY A 182 14.41 -2.41 9.37
CA GLY A 182 13.49 -1.52 10.09
C GLY A 182 12.65 -0.65 9.17
N HIS A 183 11.97 0.29 9.80
CA HIS A 183 11.04 1.23 9.16
C HIS A 183 11.80 2.49 8.72
N THR A 184 12.71 2.34 7.76
CA THR A 184 13.55 3.45 7.29
C THR A 184 13.67 3.49 5.78
N GLU A 185 13.93 4.69 5.26
CA GLU A 185 14.18 4.91 3.84
C GLU A 185 15.38 4.11 3.35
N THR A 186 16.40 3.91 4.19
CA THR A 186 17.57 3.09 3.85
C THR A 186 17.19 1.64 3.66
N ASP A 187 16.38 1.08 4.56
CA ASP A 187 15.92 -0.31 4.47
C ASP A 187 15.02 -0.50 3.24
N TRP A 188 14.10 0.44 2.98
CA TRP A 188 13.22 0.37 1.80
C TRP A 188 14.02 0.53 0.50
N ALA A 189 15.00 1.42 0.45
CA ALA A 189 15.87 1.59 -0.72
C ALA A 189 16.67 0.32 -1.03
N ALA A 190 17.10 -0.41 -0.01
CA ALA A 190 17.84 -1.67 -0.18
C ALA A 190 17.00 -2.76 -0.88
N ARG A 191 15.66 -2.70 -0.81
CA ARG A 191 14.76 -3.74 -1.33
C ARG A 191 13.74 -3.28 -2.37
N VAL A 192 13.66 -1.98 -2.69
CA VAL A 192 12.73 -1.46 -3.71
C VAL A 192 12.90 -2.12 -5.08
N HIS A 193 14.13 -2.52 -5.42
CA HIS A 193 14.42 -3.21 -6.68
C HIS A 193 13.66 -4.55 -6.81
N VAL A 194 13.34 -5.23 -5.70
CA VAL A 194 12.59 -6.50 -5.71
C VAL A 194 11.18 -6.28 -6.25
N ALA A 195 10.47 -5.25 -5.77
CA ALA A 195 9.16 -4.88 -6.27
C ALA A 195 9.21 -4.41 -7.73
N LEU A 196 10.22 -3.61 -8.09
CA LEU A 196 10.39 -3.13 -9.47
C LEU A 196 10.69 -4.27 -10.44
N GLU A 197 11.55 -5.22 -10.07
CA GLU A 197 11.80 -6.42 -10.86
C GLU A 197 10.52 -7.27 -10.98
N TYR A 198 9.78 -7.46 -9.90
CA TYR A 198 8.52 -8.22 -9.92
C TYR A 198 7.48 -7.61 -10.88
N PHE A 199 7.31 -6.30 -10.85
CA PHE A 199 6.29 -5.61 -11.64
C PHE A 199 6.66 -5.35 -13.10
N PHE A 200 7.95 -5.15 -13.40
CA PHE A 200 8.42 -4.61 -14.67
C PHE A 200 9.52 -5.44 -15.33
N SER A 201 9.74 -6.70 -14.91
CA SER A 201 10.66 -7.60 -15.61
C SER A 201 10.31 -7.72 -17.08
N ARG A 202 11.34 -7.67 -17.92
CA ARG A 202 11.19 -7.99 -19.34
C ARG A 202 10.87 -9.48 -19.45
N ARG A 203 9.71 -9.79 -19.93
CA ARG A 203 9.29 -11.14 -20.30
C ARG A 203 9.77 -11.46 -21.71
#